data_2629321ae5d059274a9f760f7b4aa8f6
#
_entry.id   2629321ae5d059274a9f760f7b4aa8f6
#
_cell.length_a   1.000
_cell.length_b   1.000
_cell.length_c   1.000
_cell.angle_alpha   90.00
_cell.angle_beta   90.00
_cell.angle_gamma   90.00
#
_symmetry.space_group_name_H-M   'P 1'
#
loop_
_entity.id
_entity.type
_entity.pdbx_description
1 polymer ?
#
loop_
_entity_poly.entity_id
_entity_poly.type
_entity_poly.pdbx_seq_one_letter_code
_entity_poly.pdbx_strand_id
1 'polypeptide(L)'
;MLTLLLQASLSSCSGHDEPNLPEVTPQIVFLFSPGGLGDMSYNDCILEGVQHFKKENPGVDLFMYSPDKFEESEKIFSDWVERPASNIPVLFVFASSDYDELVTHELTDIVLPPNKRVLVFESRKHFGEDVSSFQICMYGASYLAGVSAAEACGDNEALVVLANASDSPIALARDGFCDGFGRECKVEYLADDWTGYTSAALAYRKMAEWATSYGFIFPMAGGSNSGIYRYSREFDRCPLLAGIDTDQSALSNYITGCVIKHIDKLIYKYLSEWLVSKELPVSKVYDLESGYIDWELAPAYESQFKNIVESHRQEAINKEKGIL
;
A
#
# COMPACT_ATOMS: atom_id res chain seq x y z
N MET A 1 -65.91 -50.34 36.70
CA MET A 1 -64.43 -50.24 36.61
C MET A 1 -64.10 -49.18 35.61
N LEU A 2 -63.74 -48.02 36.06
CA LEU A 2 -63.40 -46.90 35.21
C LEU A 2 -62.10 -46.33 35.75
N THR A 3 -61.01 -46.51 34.98
CA THR A 3 -59.70 -46.07 35.38
C THR A 3 -59.49 -44.66 34.81
N LEU A 4 -59.31 -43.68 35.70
CA LEU A 4 -58.95 -42.29 35.34
C LEU A 4 -57.44 -42.22 35.19
N LEU A 5 -56.95 -41.84 34.00
CA LEU A 5 -55.55 -41.44 33.72
C LEU A 5 -55.43 -39.95 33.95
N LEU A 6 -54.63 -39.55 34.94
CA LEU A 6 -54.17 -38.17 35.16
C LEU A 6 -52.96 -37.90 34.31
N GLN A 7 -53.04 -37.01 33.31
CA GLN A 7 -51.90 -36.46 32.60
C GLN A 7 -51.44 -35.19 33.35
N ALA A 8 -50.24 -35.29 33.91
CA ALA A 8 -49.53 -34.11 34.42
C ALA A 8 -48.69 -33.49 33.29
N SER A 9 -49.10 -32.32 32.84
CA SER A 9 -48.30 -31.47 31.92
C SER A 9 -47.28 -30.68 32.73
N LEU A 10 -46.02 -31.07 32.58
CA LEU A 10 -44.88 -30.27 33.05
C LEU A 10 -44.55 -29.21 31.98
N SER A 11 -45.02 -27.98 32.21
CA SER A 11 -44.54 -26.81 31.47
C SER A 11 -43.20 -26.39 32.06
N SER A 12 -42.13 -26.73 31.38
CA SER A 12 -40.81 -26.19 31.66
C SER A 12 -40.64 -24.91 30.85
N CYS A 13 -40.94 -23.76 31.45
CA CYS A 13 -40.47 -22.46 30.99
C CYS A 13 -39.11 -22.19 31.65
N SER A 14 -38.02 -22.44 30.93
CA SER A 14 -36.73 -21.87 31.24
C SER A 14 -36.23 -21.13 30.00
N GLY A 15 -36.87 -20.01 29.71
CA GLY A 15 -36.27 -18.97 28.90
C GLY A 15 -35.29 -18.22 29.80
N HIS A 16 -34.04 -18.60 29.82
CA HIS A 16 -33.00 -17.65 30.20
C HIS A 16 -32.85 -16.71 29.00
N ASP A 17 -33.51 -15.57 29.07
CA ASP A 17 -33.12 -14.40 28.32
C ASP A 17 -31.73 -14.01 28.86
N GLU A 18 -30.68 -14.45 28.22
CA GLU A 18 -29.37 -13.82 28.40
C GLU A 18 -29.57 -12.33 28.11
N PRO A 19 -29.11 -11.42 28.99
CA PRO A 19 -29.20 -10.00 28.71
C PRO A 19 -28.47 -9.75 27.40
N ASN A 20 -29.20 -9.27 26.41
CA ASN A 20 -28.64 -8.82 25.14
C ASN A 20 -27.71 -7.66 25.50
N LEU A 21 -26.41 -7.96 25.75
CA LEU A 21 -25.39 -6.92 25.91
C LEU A 21 -25.41 -6.10 24.62
N PRO A 22 -25.42 -4.77 24.71
CA PRO A 22 -25.40 -3.94 23.51
C PRO A 22 -24.21 -4.38 22.64
N GLU A 23 -24.48 -4.65 21.37
CA GLU A 23 -23.47 -5.04 20.41
C GLU A 23 -22.44 -3.93 20.31
N VAL A 24 -21.21 -4.22 20.72
CA VAL A 24 -20.13 -3.23 20.79
C VAL A 24 -19.62 -2.98 19.39
N THR A 25 -19.79 -1.75 18.89
CA THR A 25 -19.32 -1.35 17.56
C THR A 25 -17.79 -1.24 17.53
N PRO A 26 -17.10 -2.09 16.76
CA PRO A 26 -15.65 -1.99 16.60
C PRO A 26 -15.25 -0.68 15.91
N GLN A 27 -14.09 -0.14 16.27
CA GLN A 27 -13.58 1.13 15.76
C GLN A 27 -12.26 0.93 15.00
N ILE A 28 -12.13 1.55 13.84
CA ILE A 28 -10.88 1.62 13.08
C ILE A 28 -10.48 3.08 12.98
N VAL A 29 -9.24 3.38 13.41
CA VAL A 29 -8.62 4.69 13.31
C VAL A 29 -7.54 4.60 12.26
N PHE A 30 -7.70 5.29 11.15
CA PHE A 30 -6.87 5.20 9.98
C PHE A 30 -6.12 6.51 9.72
N LEU A 31 -4.79 6.45 9.69
CA LEU A 31 -3.92 7.57 9.39
C LEU A 31 -3.23 7.33 8.03
N PHE A 32 -3.58 8.16 7.05
CA PHE A 32 -2.91 8.16 5.75
C PHE A 32 -1.48 8.70 5.85
N SER A 33 -0.63 8.36 4.86
CA SER A 33 0.72 8.91 4.82
C SER A 33 0.70 10.43 4.62
N PRO A 34 1.74 11.15 5.05
CA PRO A 34 1.83 12.61 4.88
C PRO A 34 1.81 13.09 3.43
N GLY A 35 2.02 12.20 2.43
CA GLY A 35 1.84 12.51 1.01
C GLY A 35 0.40 12.91 0.64
N GLY A 36 -0.57 12.55 1.48
CA GLY A 36 -1.97 12.94 1.36
C GLY A 36 -2.75 12.21 0.27
N LEU A 37 -4.06 12.45 0.28
CA LEU A 37 -5.01 11.92 -0.71
C LEU A 37 -4.94 12.74 -2.02
N GLY A 38 -5.37 12.12 -3.13
CA GLY A 38 -5.37 12.75 -4.45
C GLY A 38 -4.07 12.58 -5.22
N ASP A 39 -3.24 11.59 -4.83
CA ASP A 39 -1.98 11.27 -5.50
C ASP A 39 -2.16 10.44 -6.78
N MET A 40 -3.37 9.94 -7.05
CA MET A 40 -3.69 8.98 -8.13
C MET A 40 -2.77 7.75 -8.10
N SER A 41 -2.32 7.36 -6.92
CA SER A 41 -1.32 6.33 -6.68
C SER A 41 -1.61 5.63 -5.34
N TYR A 42 -0.64 5.56 -4.46
CA TYR A 42 -0.63 4.79 -3.22
C TYR A 42 -1.78 5.12 -2.26
N ASN A 43 -1.93 6.41 -1.87
CA ASN A 43 -2.95 6.80 -0.89
C ASN A 43 -4.38 6.65 -1.41
N ASP A 44 -4.60 6.94 -2.70
CA ASP A 44 -5.91 6.78 -3.32
C ASP A 44 -6.30 5.29 -3.42
N CYS A 45 -5.35 4.39 -3.73
CA CYS A 45 -5.57 2.94 -3.75
C CYS A 45 -5.92 2.40 -2.34
N ILE A 46 -5.24 2.91 -1.31
CA ILE A 46 -5.57 2.61 0.08
C ILE A 46 -7.01 3.04 0.41
N LEU A 47 -7.37 4.27 0.03
CA LEU A 47 -8.71 4.81 0.27
C LEU A 47 -9.79 3.93 -0.37
N GLU A 48 -9.58 3.46 -1.61
CA GLU A 48 -10.50 2.53 -2.28
C GLU A 48 -10.69 1.24 -1.49
N GLY A 49 -9.61 0.62 -1.01
CA GLY A 49 -9.68 -0.59 -0.19
C GLY A 49 -10.45 -0.39 1.12
N VAL A 50 -10.20 0.72 1.80
CA VAL A 50 -10.88 1.09 3.05
C VAL A 50 -12.37 1.36 2.81
N GLN A 51 -12.71 2.08 1.73
CA GLN A 51 -14.10 2.36 1.37
C GLN A 51 -14.86 1.09 0.98
N HIS A 52 -14.21 0.17 0.25
CA HIS A 52 -14.78 -1.12 -0.07
C HIS A 52 -15.08 -1.92 1.20
N PHE A 53 -14.12 -2.03 2.11
CA PHE A 53 -14.32 -2.67 3.42
C PHE A 53 -15.48 -2.06 4.19
N LYS A 54 -15.55 -0.72 4.30
CA LYS A 54 -16.62 -0.02 5.04
C LYS A 54 -18.01 -0.26 4.43
N LYS A 55 -18.10 -0.31 3.11
CA LYS A 55 -19.36 -0.59 2.40
C LYS A 55 -19.93 -1.96 2.76
N GLU A 56 -19.07 -2.96 2.88
CA GLU A 56 -19.47 -4.33 3.25
C GLU A 56 -19.64 -4.53 4.75
N ASN A 57 -19.02 -3.68 5.57
CA ASN A 57 -19.05 -3.74 7.02
C ASN A 57 -19.61 -2.44 7.63
N PRO A 58 -20.90 -2.10 7.40
CA PRO A 58 -21.49 -0.85 7.86
C PRO A 58 -21.52 -0.69 9.39
N GLY A 59 -21.47 -1.81 10.12
CA GLY A 59 -21.45 -1.85 11.60
C GLY A 59 -20.10 -1.50 12.24
N VAL A 60 -19.08 -1.06 11.48
CA VAL A 60 -17.77 -0.63 12.00
C VAL A 60 -17.70 0.89 11.99
N ASP A 61 -17.26 1.52 13.08
CA ASP A 61 -16.96 2.94 13.09
C ASP A 61 -15.55 3.18 12.48
N LEU A 62 -15.50 3.98 11.43
CA LEU A 62 -14.26 4.28 10.72
C LEU A 62 -13.93 5.77 10.88
N PHE A 63 -12.76 6.07 11.44
CA PHE A 63 -12.20 7.40 11.61
C PHE A 63 -10.98 7.53 10.73
N MET A 64 -11.03 8.38 9.72
CA MET A 64 -9.93 8.59 8.75
C MET A 64 -9.31 9.97 8.95
N TYR A 65 -7.99 10.00 9.02
CA TYR A 65 -7.19 11.21 9.16
C TYR A 65 -6.12 11.26 8.07
N SER A 66 -5.94 12.43 7.49
CA SER A 66 -4.87 12.74 6.54
C SER A 66 -4.08 13.93 7.09
N PRO A 67 -3.19 13.71 8.06
CA PRO A 67 -2.43 14.77 8.70
C PRO A 67 -1.38 15.36 7.74
N ASP A 68 -1.21 16.67 7.78
CA ASP A 68 -0.17 17.36 7.01
C ASP A 68 1.21 17.25 7.67
N LYS A 69 1.26 16.87 8.96
CA LYS A 69 2.48 16.82 9.77
C LYS A 69 2.48 15.63 10.72
N PHE A 70 3.68 15.14 11.01
CA PHE A 70 3.85 14.02 11.95
C PHE A 70 3.39 14.34 13.38
N GLU A 71 3.55 15.57 13.85
CA GLU A 71 3.09 15.99 15.18
C GLU A 71 1.56 15.89 15.34
N GLU A 72 0.81 16.06 14.25
CA GLU A 72 -0.64 15.86 14.26
C GLU A 72 -0.98 14.37 14.39
N SER A 73 -0.21 13.50 13.73
CA SER A 73 -0.36 12.04 13.82
C SER A 73 -0.09 11.53 15.22
N GLU A 74 0.99 12.01 15.85
CA GLU A 74 1.35 11.70 17.22
C GLU A 74 0.21 12.07 18.16
N LYS A 75 -0.29 13.29 18.06
CA LYS A 75 -1.40 13.76 18.88
C LYS A 75 -2.68 12.91 18.69
N ILE A 76 -3.03 12.58 17.45
CA ILE A 76 -4.20 11.73 17.16
C ILE A 76 -4.03 10.37 17.82
N PHE A 77 -2.86 9.74 17.68
CA PHE A 77 -2.58 8.44 18.27
C PHE A 77 -2.63 8.46 19.78
N SER A 78 -1.93 9.40 20.44
CA SER A 78 -1.93 9.58 21.90
C SER A 78 -3.36 9.83 22.44
N ASP A 79 -4.12 10.75 21.80
CA ASP A 79 -5.50 11.05 22.19
C ASP A 79 -6.40 9.79 22.16
N TRP A 80 -6.16 8.86 21.22
CA TRP A 80 -6.91 7.61 21.12
C TRP A 80 -6.42 6.54 22.10
N VAL A 81 -5.12 6.44 22.33
CA VAL A 81 -4.54 5.47 23.27
C VAL A 81 -4.93 5.79 24.71
N GLU A 82 -4.92 7.07 25.07
CA GLU A 82 -5.24 7.55 26.42
C GLU A 82 -6.74 7.52 26.75
N ARG A 83 -7.62 7.28 25.77
CA ARG A 83 -9.06 7.11 26.05
C ARG A 83 -9.27 6.03 27.07
N PRO A 84 -10.19 6.25 28.05
CA PRO A 84 -10.46 5.28 29.10
C PRO A 84 -10.69 3.88 28.55
N ALA A 85 -10.23 2.89 29.29
CA ALA A 85 -10.43 1.50 28.94
C ALA A 85 -11.93 1.23 28.75
N SER A 86 -12.27 0.70 27.59
CA SER A 86 -13.64 0.29 27.22
C SER A 86 -13.56 -1.12 26.64
N ASN A 87 -14.70 -1.79 26.52
CA ASN A 87 -14.76 -3.07 25.83
C ASN A 87 -14.81 -2.92 24.29
N ILE A 88 -14.70 -1.69 23.77
CA ILE A 88 -14.75 -1.41 22.33
C ILE A 88 -13.43 -1.84 21.70
N PRO A 89 -13.41 -2.80 20.77
CA PRO A 89 -12.22 -3.12 20.01
C PRO A 89 -11.78 -1.95 19.12
N VAL A 90 -10.51 -1.58 19.17
CA VAL A 90 -9.95 -0.48 18.37
C VAL A 90 -8.74 -0.98 17.58
N LEU A 91 -8.74 -0.74 16.28
CA LEU A 91 -7.60 -0.94 15.41
C LEU A 91 -7.06 0.41 14.96
N PHE A 92 -5.77 0.67 15.26
CA PHE A 92 -5.03 1.78 14.68
C PHE A 92 -4.32 1.30 13.42
N VAL A 93 -4.47 2.02 12.33
CA VAL A 93 -3.80 1.73 11.06
C VAL A 93 -2.96 2.92 10.66
N PHE A 94 -1.66 2.71 10.57
CA PHE A 94 -0.68 3.65 10.05
C PHE A 94 -0.34 3.24 8.61
N ALA A 95 -0.76 4.05 7.65
CA ALA A 95 -0.73 3.69 6.24
C ALA A 95 0.63 3.99 5.56
N SER A 96 1.71 3.96 6.31
CA SER A 96 3.07 4.17 5.78
C SER A 96 4.12 3.76 6.82
N SER A 97 5.30 3.32 6.36
CA SER A 97 6.51 3.14 7.18
C SER A 97 7.08 4.44 7.74
N ASP A 98 6.62 5.59 7.27
CA ASP A 98 7.01 6.90 7.83
C ASP A 98 6.62 7.03 9.29
N TYR A 99 5.63 6.25 9.71
CA TYR A 99 5.18 6.18 11.10
C TYR A 99 5.99 5.23 11.98
N ASP A 100 7.00 4.54 11.45
CA ASP A 100 7.78 3.55 12.21
C ASP A 100 8.43 4.14 13.46
N GLU A 101 8.99 5.34 13.35
CA GLU A 101 9.62 6.00 14.51
C GLU A 101 8.58 6.46 15.53
N LEU A 102 7.46 7.01 15.06
CA LEU A 102 6.34 7.43 15.92
C LEU A 102 5.79 6.22 16.70
N VAL A 103 5.45 5.13 15.99
CA VAL A 103 4.91 3.92 16.63
C VAL A 103 5.90 3.33 17.63
N THR A 104 7.21 3.32 17.30
CA THR A 104 8.24 2.83 18.20
C THR A 104 8.35 3.69 19.46
N HIS A 105 8.38 5.01 19.31
CA HIS A 105 8.50 5.95 20.40
C HIS A 105 7.30 5.85 21.35
N GLU A 106 6.09 5.96 20.81
CA GLU A 106 4.85 5.93 21.58
C GLU A 106 4.64 4.61 22.34
N LEU A 107 5.02 3.47 21.74
CA LEU A 107 4.85 2.17 22.37
C LEU A 107 6.03 1.75 23.28
N THR A 108 7.09 2.54 23.39
CA THR A 108 8.19 2.27 24.32
C THR A 108 7.73 2.39 25.79
N ASP A 109 6.90 3.38 26.08
CA ASP A 109 6.45 3.71 27.43
C ASP A 109 4.96 3.36 27.68
N ILE A 110 4.25 2.94 26.64
CA ILE A 110 2.80 2.65 26.69
C ILE A 110 2.55 1.17 26.44
N VAL A 111 1.88 0.50 27.36
CA VAL A 111 1.31 -0.83 27.12
C VAL A 111 -0.07 -0.65 26.53
N LEU A 112 -0.27 -1.13 25.30
CA LEU A 112 -1.58 -1.07 24.66
C LEU A 112 -2.65 -1.82 25.49
N PRO A 113 -3.82 -1.22 25.72
CA PRO A 113 -4.93 -1.95 26.33
C PRO A 113 -5.28 -3.21 25.50
N PRO A 114 -5.75 -4.30 26.15
CA PRO A 114 -6.00 -5.58 25.48
C PRO A 114 -7.00 -5.52 24.30
N ASN A 115 -7.85 -4.49 24.28
CA ASN A 115 -8.83 -4.25 23.21
C ASN A 115 -8.27 -3.40 22.05
N LYS A 116 -7.00 -3.02 22.07
CA LYS A 116 -6.37 -2.19 21.04
C LYS A 116 -5.29 -2.96 20.29
N ARG A 117 -5.23 -2.76 18.98
CA ARG A 117 -4.20 -3.31 18.09
C ARG A 117 -3.70 -2.23 17.16
N VAL A 118 -2.48 -2.40 16.68
CA VAL A 118 -1.84 -1.49 15.72
C VAL A 118 -1.41 -2.26 14.48
N LEU A 119 -1.66 -1.68 13.31
CA LEU A 119 -1.23 -2.18 12.01
C LEU A 119 -0.42 -1.10 11.30
N VAL A 120 0.82 -1.42 10.90
CA VAL A 120 1.70 -0.51 10.17
C VAL A 120 1.94 -1.04 8.76
N PHE A 121 1.71 -0.20 7.75
CA PHE A 121 1.93 -0.54 6.35
C PHE A 121 3.37 -0.25 5.93
N GLU A 122 3.84 -1.02 4.95
CA GLU A 122 5.14 -0.87 4.30
C GLU A 122 6.34 -0.95 5.26
N SER A 123 6.16 -1.58 6.43
CA SER A 123 7.20 -1.73 7.44
C SER A 123 7.65 -3.19 7.61
N ARG A 124 8.96 -3.37 7.80
CA ARG A 124 9.59 -4.63 8.22
C ARG A 124 9.97 -4.61 9.71
N LYS A 125 9.72 -3.51 10.39
CA LYS A 125 10.10 -3.33 11.78
C LYS A 125 9.28 -4.27 12.67
N HIS A 126 9.92 -4.84 13.67
CA HIS A 126 9.25 -5.60 14.71
C HIS A 126 8.96 -4.68 15.89
N PHE A 127 7.68 -4.46 16.17
CA PHE A 127 7.23 -3.52 17.20
C PHE A 127 6.75 -4.20 18.50
N GLY A 128 6.64 -5.53 18.53
CA GLY A 128 6.10 -6.31 19.65
C GLY A 128 4.83 -7.08 19.26
N GLU A 129 4.20 -7.74 20.25
CA GLU A 129 3.11 -8.70 20.00
C GLU A 129 1.76 -8.04 19.62
N ASP A 130 1.51 -6.81 20.08
CA ASP A 130 0.25 -6.09 19.83
C ASP A 130 0.26 -5.28 18.52
N VAL A 131 1.37 -5.31 17.79
CA VAL A 131 1.55 -4.58 16.53
C VAL A 131 1.89 -5.56 15.42
N SER A 132 1.13 -5.51 14.35
CA SER A 132 1.46 -6.18 13.10
C SER A 132 1.92 -5.17 12.05
N SER A 133 2.75 -5.62 11.14
CA SER A 133 3.14 -4.84 9.98
C SER A 133 3.10 -5.69 8.72
N PHE A 134 3.02 -5.05 7.58
CA PHE A 134 3.34 -5.70 6.32
C PHE A 134 4.11 -4.76 5.39
N GLN A 135 4.87 -5.36 4.49
CA GLN A 135 5.48 -4.66 3.38
C GLN A 135 5.16 -5.39 2.08
N ILE A 136 4.92 -4.63 1.01
CA ILE A 136 4.90 -5.15 -0.36
C ILE A 136 6.28 -4.87 -0.95
N CYS A 137 7.07 -5.93 -1.22
CA CYS A 137 8.37 -5.79 -1.83
C CYS A 137 8.20 -5.46 -3.32
N MET A 138 8.76 -4.32 -3.74
CA MET A 138 8.62 -3.84 -5.11
C MET A 138 9.77 -4.28 -6.03
N TYR A 139 10.77 -4.99 -5.50
CA TYR A 139 11.97 -5.34 -6.26
C TYR A 139 11.66 -6.20 -7.48
N GLY A 140 10.94 -7.32 -7.30
CA GLY A 140 10.69 -8.29 -8.36
C GLY A 140 9.87 -7.73 -9.52
N ALA A 141 8.78 -7.02 -9.21
CA ALA A 141 7.96 -6.38 -10.24
C ALA A 141 8.72 -5.27 -10.96
N SER A 142 9.51 -4.48 -10.23
CA SER A 142 10.36 -3.43 -10.83
C SER A 142 11.51 -4.01 -11.67
N TYR A 143 12.03 -5.18 -11.28
CA TYR A 143 12.99 -5.92 -12.12
C TYR A 143 12.39 -6.24 -13.49
N LEU A 144 11.15 -6.72 -13.55
CA LEU A 144 10.45 -6.99 -14.81
C LEU A 144 10.20 -5.72 -15.63
N ALA A 145 9.92 -4.59 -14.97
CA ALA A 145 9.84 -3.29 -15.61
C ALA A 145 11.18 -2.89 -16.24
N GLY A 146 12.29 -3.14 -15.52
CA GLY A 146 13.67 -2.92 -16.02
C GLY A 146 13.99 -3.79 -17.23
N VAL A 147 13.58 -5.06 -17.24
CA VAL A 147 13.70 -5.96 -18.41
C VAL A 147 12.96 -5.38 -19.63
N SER A 148 11.73 -4.88 -19.42
CA SER A 148 10.98 -4.23 -20.50
C SER A 148 11.68 -2.96 -21.01
N ALA A 149 12.27 -2.17 -20.12
CA ALA A 149 13.04 -0.98 -20.46
C ALA A 149 14.30 -1.32 -21.25
N ALA A 150 15.02 -2.39 -20.88
CA ALA A 150 16.22 -2.84 -21.60
C ALA A 150 15.90 -3.24 -23.04
N GLU A 151 14.80 -3.93 -23.27
CA GLU A 151 14.31 -4.31 -24.60
C GLU A 151 13.88 -3.07 -25.42
N ALA A 152 13.23 -2.10 -24.75
CA ALA A 152 12.69 -0.91 -25.38
C ALA A 152 13.73 0.14 -25.75
N CYS A 153 14.77 0.33 -24.91
CA CYS A 153 15.72 1.42 -25.04
C CYS A 153 16.75 1.23 -26.15
N GLY A 154 17.01 -0.02 -26.60
CA GLY A 154 18.18 -0.28 -27.45
C GLY A 154 19.48 0.19 -26.72
N ASP A 155 20.19 1.10 -27.29
CA ASP A 155 21.44 1.66 -26.71
C ASP A 155 21.20 2.89 -25.82
N ASN A 156 19.96 3.39 -25.70
CA ASN A 156 19.66 4.56 -24.85
C ASN A 156 19.69 4.22 -23.37
N GLU A 157 19.90 5.24 -22.55
CA GLU A 157 19.86 5.12 -21.08
C GLU A 157 18.41 5.13 -20.58
N ALA A 158 18.22 4.57 -19.38
CA ALA A 158 16.98 4.69 -18.61
C ALA A 158 17.18 5.61 -17.39
N LEU A 159 16.10 6.28 -16.99
CA LEU A 159 16.04 7.15 -15.83
C LEU A 159 15.01 6.63 -14.82
N VAL A 160 15.41 6.57 -13.56
CA VAL A 160 14.49 6.46 -12.42
C VAL A 160 14.34 7.84 -11.78
N VAL A 161 13.09 8.27 -11.61
CA VAL A 161 12.78 9.54 -10.95
C VAL A 161 12.15 9.24 -9.59
N LEU A 162 12.81 9.67 -8.53
CA LEU A 162 12.37 9.49 -7.13
C LEU A 162 11.91 10.82 -6.54
N ALA A 163 10.97 10.74 -5.61
CA ALA A 163 10.53 11.92 -4.86
C ALA A 163 11.64 12.46 -3.98
N ASN A 164 12.24 11.60 -3.15
CA ASN A 164 13.35 11.94 -2.27
C ASN A 164 14.25 10.71 -2.03
N ALA A 165 15.41 10.92 -1.37
CA ALA A 165 16.42 9.88 -1.18
C ALA A 165 16.19 8.97 0.02
N SER A 166 15.25 9.30 0.92
CA SER A 166 15.07 8.63 2.21
C SER A 166 14.02 7.52 2.21
N ASP A 167 13.24 7.36 1.15
CA ASP A 167 12.19 6.37 1.06
C ASP A 167 12.73 4.96 0.82
N SER A 168 12.79 4.16 1.87
CA SER A 168 13.37 2.81 1.83
C SER A 168 12.57 1.81 0.97
N PRO A 169 11.22 1.74 1.01
CA PRO A 169 10.46 0.87 0.12
C PRO A 169 10.68 1.19 -1.36
N ILE A 170 10.76 2.46 -1.72
CA ILE A 170 11.03 2.91 -3.10
C ILE A 170 12.47 2.59 -3.53
N ALA A 171 13.43 2.57 -2.60
CA ALA A 171 14.79 2.15 -2.91
C ALA A 171 14.85 0.72 -3.48
N LEU A 172 14.04 -0.21 -2.96
CA LEU A 172 13.95 -1.57 -3.49
C LEU A 172 13.39 -1.61 -4.91
N ALA A 173 12.41 -0.76 -5.21
CA ALA A 173 11.88 -0.63 -6.58
C ALA A 173 12.92 -0.10 -7.55
N ARG A 174 13.67 0.95 -7.16
CA ARG A 174 14.80 1.48 -7.94
C ARG A 174 15.83 0.39 -8.22
N ASP A 175 16.26 -0.32 -7.18
CA ASP A 175 17.30 -1.34 -7.31
C ASP A 175 16.82 -2.51 -8.19
N GLY A 176 15.60 -2.97 -8.03
CA GLY A 176 14.99 -3.97 -8.90
C GLY A 176 14.98 -3.52 -10.38
N PHE A 177 14.51 -2.30 -10.64
CA PHE A 177 14.48 -1.77 -12.01
C PHE A 177 15.88 -1.68 -12.63
N CYS A 178 16.86 -1.15 -11.90
CA CYS A 178 18.24 -1.02 -12.40
C CYS A 178 18.87 -2.40 -12.67
N ASP A 179 18.63 -3.38 -11.78
CA ASP A 179 19.11 -4.75 -11.99
C ASP A 179 18.44 -5.43 -13.20
N GLY A 180 17.15 -5.23 -13.39
CA GLY A 180 16.42 -5.73 -14.56
C GLY A 180 16.83 -5.04 -15.87
N PHE A 181 17.15 -3.74 -15.82
CA PHE A 181 17.67 -3.00 -16.94
C PHE A 181 19.05 -3.51 -17.36
N GLY A 182 19.83 -4.05 -16.41
CA GLY A 182 21.10 -4.75 -16.67
C GLY A 182 22.25 -3.87 -17.15
N ARG A 183 22.07 -2.55 -17.12
CA ARG A 183 23.07 -1.53 -17.50
C ARG A 183 23.03 -0.38 -16.50
N GLU A 184 23.89 0.61 -16.66
CA GLU A 184 23.86 1.82 -15.83
C GLU A 184 22.49 2.52 -15.97
N CYS A 185 21.84 2.71 -14.83
CA CYS A 185 20.56 3.36 -14.71
C CYS A 185 20.78 4.71 -14.02
N LYS A 186 20.27 5.78 -14.62
CA LYS A 186 20.36 7.11 -14.01
C LYS A 186 19.26 7.25 -12.96
N VAL A 187 19.57 7.94 -11.87
CA VAL A 187 18.63 8.23 -10.79
C VAL A 187 18.63 9.72 -10.52
N GLU A 188 17.46 10.32 -10.54
CA GLU A 188 17.26 11.71 -10.14
C GLU A 188 16.20 11.83 -9.05
N TYR A 189 16.41 12.80 -8.15
CA TYR A 189 15.49 13.14 -7.08
C TYR A 189 14.82 14.48 -7.38
N LEU A 190 13.51 14.56 -7.08
CA LEU A 190 12.75 15.81 -7.27
C LEU A 190 13.01 16.81 -6.14
N ALA A 191 13.24 16.31 -4.92
CA ALA A 191 13.56 17.12 -3.74
C ALA A 191 14.41 16.33 -2.74
N ASP A 192 14.86 17.01 -1.69
CA ASP A 192 15.57 16.38 -0.56
C ASP A 192 14.60 15.95 0.57
N ASP A 193 13.31 16.26 0.42
CA ASP A 193 12.26 16.01 1.41
C ASP A 193 10.95 15.53 0.76
N TRP A 194 9.88 15.45 1.55
CA TRP A 194 8.54 15.00 1.12
C TRP A 194 7.89 15.88 0.05
N THR A 195 8.36 17.11 -0.18
CA THR A 195 7.81 17.97 -1.25
C THR A 195 8.04 17.37 -2.64
N GLY A 196 8.97 16.42 -2.77
CA GLY A 196 9.18 15.65 -3.99
C GLY A 196 7.94 14.87 -4.44
N TYR A 197 7.05 14.46 -3.53
CA TYR A 197 5.80 13.76 -3.86
C TYR A 197 4.71 14.68 -4.40
N THR A 198 4.81 16.00 -4.19
CA THR A 198 3.79 16.99 -4.57
C THR A 198 4.29 18.02 -5.57
N SER A 199 5.42 17.77 -6.22
CA SER A 199 6.12 18.71 -7.12
C SER A 199 5.83 18.48 -8.62
N ALA A 200 4.58 18.19 -9.00
CA ALA A 200 4.18 17.90 -10.39
C ALA A 200 4.64 18.95 -11.43
N ALA A 201 4.60 20.24 -11.05
CA ALA A 201 5.07 21.32 -11.93
C ALA A 201 6.60 21.29 -12.17
N LEU A 202 7.38 20.85 -11.18
CA LEU A 202 8.83 20.63 -11.33
C LEU A 202 9.09 19.44 -12.24
N ALA A 203 8.44 18.30 -11.99
CA ALA A 203 8.56 17.09 -12.80
C ALA A 203 8.20 17.36 -14.27
N TYR A 204 7.13 18.12 -14.53
CA TYR A 204 6.76 18.55 -15.87
C TYR A 204 7.89 19.37 -16.56
N ARG A 205 8.50 20.33 -15.86
CA ARG A 205 9.60 21.13 -16.44
C ARG A 205 10.85 20.31 -16.73
N LYS A 206 11.21 19.38 -15.83
CA LYS A 206 12.36 18.48 -16.01
C LYS A 206 12.20 17.53 -17.21
N MET A 207 10.94 17.16 -17.55
CA MET A 207 10.67 16.32 -18.72
C MET A 207 11.19 16.92 -20.03
N ALA A 208 11.29 18.24 -20.18
CA ALA A 208 11.85 18.87 -21.39
C ALA A 208 13.32 18.48 -21.65
N GLU A 209 14.10 18.25 -20.58
CA GLU A 209 15.47 17.77 -20.63
C GLU A 209 15.51 16.25 -20.75
N TRP A 210 14.78 15.55 -19.90
CA TRP A 210 14.76 14.09 -19.83
C TRP A 210 14.28 13.46 -21.15
N ALA A 211 13.29 14.06 -21.81
CA ALA A 211 12.73 13.55 -23.06
C ALA A 211 13.74 13.51 -24.23
N THR A 212 14.82 14.27 -24.15
CA THR A 212 15.88 14.25 -25.15
C THR A 212 17.08 13.37 -24.77
N SER A 213 17.15 12.95 -23.50
CA SER A 213 18.34 12.28 -22.94
C SER A 213 18.11 10.78 -22.71
N TYR A 214 16.88 10.37 -22.43
CA TYR A 214 16.57 8.99 -22.04
C TYR A 214 15.59 8.32 -23.00
N GLY A 215 15.69 6.98 -23.13
CA GLY A 215 14.77 6.16 -23.91
C GLY A 215 13.59 5.62 -23.07
N PHE A 216 13.79 5.53 -21.75
CA PHE A 216 12.78 5.05 -20.81
C PHE A 216 12.87 5.81 -19.49
N ILE A 217 11.73 6.13 -18.88
CA ILE A 217 11.67 6.77 -17.55
C ILE A 217 10.72 5.97 -16.66
N PHE A 218 11.20 5.60 -15.47
CA PHE A 218 10.37 5.06 -14.42
C PHE A 218 10.19 6.08 -13.30
N PRO A 219 9.05 6.79 -13.26
CA PRO A 219 8.74 7.75 -12.20
C PRO A 219 8.15 7.04 -10.98
N MET A 220 8.76 7.25 -9.82
CA MET A 220 8.38 6.71 -8.52
C MET A 220 8.21 7.85 -7.51
N ALA A 221 7.46 8.89 -7.88
CA ALA A 221 7.36 10.13 -7.12
C ALA A 221 5.90 10.54 -6.82
N GLY A 222 5.02 9.56 -6.63
CA GLY A 222 3.63 9.78 -6.22
C GLY A 222 2.90 10.80 -7.10
N GLY A 223 2.23 11.79 -6.51
CA GLY A 223 1.48 12.82 -7.23
C GLY A 223 2.31 13.65 -8.22
N SER A 224 3.64 13.72 -8.04
CA SER A 224 4.54 14.39 -8.99
C SER A 224 4.60 13.70 -10.35
N ASN A 225 4.31 12.39 -10.43
CA ASN A 225 4.26 11.64 -11.69
C ASN A 225 3.24 12.23 -12.67
N SER A 226 2.19 12.87 -12.17
CA SER A 226 1.19 13.55 -12.99
C SER A 226 1.79 14.61 -13.93
N GLY A 227 2.85 15.28 -13.51
CA GLY A 227 3.60 16.23 -14.33
C GLY A 227 4.32 15.55 -15.51
N ILE A 228 4.90 14.36 -15.28
CA ILE A 228 5.58 13.54 -16.29
C ILE A 228 4.57 13.03 -17.32
N TYR A 229 3.45 12.44 -16.84
CA TYR A 229 2.40 11.93 -17.73
C TYR A 229 1.69 13.04 -18.50
N ARG A 230 1.53 14.23 -17.91
CA ARG A 230 1.00 15.38 -18.61
C ARG A 230 1.90 15.79 -19.76
N TYR A 231 3.22 15.92 -19.54
CA TYR A 231 4.18 16.26 -20.58
C TYR A 231 4.11 15.25 -21.75
N SER A 232 4.06 13.96 -21.44
CA SER A 232 4.01 12.91 -22.47
C SER A 232 2.73 12.93 -23.33
N ARG A 233 1.64 13.53 -22.85
CA ARG A 233 0.42 13.75 -23.65
C ARG A 233 0.49 15.00 -24.55
N GLU A 234 1.29 15.97 -24.16
CA GLU A 234 1.39 17.26 -24.87
C GLU A 234 2.43 17.26 -25.98
N PHE A 235 3.37 16.31 -25.97
CA PHE A 235 4.50 16.25 -26.92
C PHE A 235 4.63 14.87 -27.58
N ASP A 236 4.83 14.87 -28.92
CA ASP A 236 4.93 13.65 -29.75
C ASP A 236 6.27 12.91 -29.58
N ARG A 237 7.26 13.53 -28.97
CA ARG A 237 8.56 12.91 -28.69
C ARG A 237 8.73 12.78 -27.19
N CYS A 238 8.49 11.58 -26.70
CA CYS A 238 8.61 11.24 -25.29
C CYS A 238 9.27 9.87 -25.16
N PRO A 239 10.13 9.65 -24.14
CA PRO A 239 10.58 8.32 -23.80
C PRO A 239 9.42 7.44 -23.39
N LEU A 240 9.59 6.13 -23.47
CA LEU A 240 8.64 5.20 -22.89
C LEU A 240 8.63 5.35 -21.37
N LEU A 241 7.50 5.06 -20.76
CA LEU A 241 7.25 5.28 -19.34
C LEU A 241 6.81 4.00 -18.64
N ALA A 242 7.06 3.91 -17.35
CA ALA A 242 6.39 3.00 -16.45
C ALA A 242 5.38 3.74 -15.58
N GLY A 243 4.32 3.02 -15.14
CA GLY A 243 3.44 3.42 -14.06
C GLY A 243 3.80 2.73 -12.75
N ILE A 244 3.22 3.19 -11.64
CA ILE A 244 3.45 2.64 -10.30
C ILE A 244 2.18 2.66 -9.48
N ASP A 245 2.09 1.73 -8.52
CA ASP A 245 1.03 1.50 -7.54
C ASP A 245 -0.30 1.03 -8.12
N THR A 246 -0.80 1.66 -9.17
CA THR A 246 -2.07 1.35 -9.83
C THR A 246 -1.91 1.26 -11.34
N ASP A 247 -2.95 0.80 -12.05
CA ASP A 247 -2.96 0.87 -13.52
C ASP A 247 -3.10 2.33 -13.99
N GLN A 248 -2.00 2.87 -14.44
CA GLN A 248 -1.88 4.23 -14.99
C GLN A 248 -1.79 4.26 -16.53
N SER A 249 -1.97 3.11 -17.19
CA SER A 249 -1.81 2.98 -18.65
C SER A 249 -2.68 3.94 -19.46
N ALA A 250 -3.85 4.30 -18.93
CA ALA A 250 -4.76 5.27 -19.55
C ALA A 250 -4.27 6.74 -19.46
N LEU A 251 -3.28 7.03 -18.61
CA LEU A 251 -2.78 8.40 -18.43
C LEU A 251 -1.86 8.87 -19.56
N SER A 252 -1.22 7.92 -20.28
CA SER A 252 -0.38 8.25 -21.44
C SER A 252 -0.16 7.03 -22.34
N ASN A 253 -0.18 7.23 -23.64
CA ASN A 253 0.15 6.19 -24.63
C ASN A 253 1.64 5.75 -24.57
N TYR A 254 2.48 6.44 -23.82
CA TYR A 254 3.88 6.07 -23.64
C TYR A 254 4.10 5.13 -22.43
N ILE A 255 3.09 4.88 -21.61
CA ILE A 255 3.17 3.95 -20.48
C ILE A 255 3.12 2.52 -21.01
N THR A 256 4.20 1.78 -20.83
CA THR A 256 4.37 0.40 -21.32
C THR A 256 3.76 -0.65 -20.41
N GLY A 257 3.64 -0.32 -19.15
CA GLY A 257 3.07 -1.12 -18.06
C GLY A 257 3.19 -0.41 -16.74
N CYS A 258 2.68 -1.05 -15.69
CA CYS A 258 2.67 -0.49 -14.35
C CYS A 258 3.14 -1.55 -13.33
N VAL A 259 3.95 -1.13 -12.37
CA VAL A 259 4.18 -1.91 -11.14
C VAL A 259 2.96 -1.72 -10.26
N ILE A 260 2.06 -2.69 -10.26
CA ILE A 260 0.77 -2.59 -9.57
C ILE A 260 0.87 -3.26 -8.20
N LYS A 261 0.56 -2.51 -7.16
CA LYS A 261 0.36 -3.00 -5.80
C LYS A 261 -1.12 -3.21 -5.53
N HIS A 262 -1.52 -4.43 -5.23
CA HIS A 262 -2.88 -4.72 -4.77
C HIS A 262 -3.03 -4.46 -3.27
N ILE A 263 -2.65 -3.26 -2.83
CA ILE A 263 -2.73 -2.85 -1.44
C ILE A 263 -4.19 -2.75 -0.96
N ASP A 264 -5.10 -2.39 -1.83
CA ASP A 264 -6.55 -2.41 -1.62
C ASP A 264 -7.04 -3.78 -1.13
N LYS A 265 -6.57 -4.86 -1.77
CA LYS A 265 -6.91 -6.25 -1.40
C LYS A 265 -6.29 -6.65 -0.05
N LEU A 266 -5.04 -6.22 0.20
CA LEU A 266 -4.39 -6.48 1.49
C LEU A 266 -5.09 -5.78 2.64
N ILE A 267 -5.44 -4.51 2.47
CA ILE A 267 -6.19 -3.75 3.46
C ILE A 267 -7.51 -4.45 3.77
N TYR A 268 -8.29 -4.76 2.74
CA TYR A 268 -9.54 -5.48 2.92
C TYR A 268 -9.35 -6.78 3.71
N LYS A 269 -8.32 -7.55 3.38
CA LYS A 269 -7.97 -8.79 4.09
C LYS A 269 -7.66 -8.53 5.56
N TYR A 270 -6.73 -7.63 5.87
CA TYR A 270 -6.31 -7.36 7.25
C TYR A 270 -7.43 -6.81 8.11
N LEU A 271 -8.22 -5.87 7.58
CA LEU A 271 -9.38 -5.32 8.29
C LEU A 271 -10.46 -6.37 8.54
N SER A 272 -10.70 -7.26 7.56
CA SER A 272 -11.69 -8.34 7.69
C SER A 272 -11.26 -9.41 8.69
N GLU A 273 -9.99 -9.82 8.68
CA GLU A 273 -9.43 -10.78 9.65
C GLU A 273 -9.49 -10.21 11.07
N TRP A 274 -9.07 -8.93 11.24
CA TRP A 274 -9.20 -8.27 12.53
C TRP A 274 -10.65 -8.13 12.99
N LEU A 275 -11.57 -7.80 12.10
CA LEU A 275 -12.99 -7.66 12.45
C LEU A 275 -13.59 -8.95 13.02
N VAL A 276 -13.14 -10.10 12.52
CA VAL A 276 -13.61 -11.42 12.99
C VAL A 276 -12.93 -11.83 14.29
N SER A 277 -11.59 -11.81 14.32
CA SER A 277 -10.79 -12.37 15.42
C SER A 277 -10.45 -11.36 16.53
N LYS A 278 -10.48 -10.05 16.22
CA LYS A 278 -9.91 -8.95 17.00
C LYS A 278 -8.38 -9.04 17.17
N GLU A 279 -7.74 -9.95 16.42
CA GLU A 279 -6.30 -10.13 16.36
C GLU A 279 -5.80 -9.84 14.94
N LEU A 280 -4.53 -9.52 14.81
CA LEU A 280 -3.89 -9.27 13.52
C LEU A 280 -3.03 -10.45 13.10
N PRO A 281 -2.89 -10.70 11.80
CA PRO A 281 -1.91 -11.65 11.28
C PRO A 281 -0.48 -11.28 11.71
N VAL A 282 0.39 -12.27 11.78
CA VAL A 282 1.83 -12.06 11.98
C VAL A 282 2.40 -11.17 10.87
N SER A 283 3.32 -10.28 11.24
CA SER A 283 4.00 -9.40 10.28
C SER A 283 4.60 -10.19 9.11
N LYS A 284 4.42 -9.66 7.89
CA LYS A 284 4.76 -10.38 6.65
C LYS A 284 5.24 -9.44 5.55
N VAL A 285 6.18 -9.94 4.72
CA VAL A 285 6.53 -9.34 3.44
C VAL A 285 5.81 -10.08 2.31
N TYR A 286 5.20 -9.33 1.41
CA TYR A 286 4.55 -9.83 0.20
C TYR A 286 5.45 -9.54 -0.99
N ASP A 287 5.86 -10.57 -1.69
CA ASP A 287 6.76 -10.55 -2.84
C ASP A 287 6.01 -10.79 -4.15
N LEU A 288 6.73 -10.85 -5.26
CA LEU A 288 6.18 -11.09 -6.61
C LEU A 288 5.38 -12.41 -6.70
N GLU A 289 5.76 -13.45 -5.94
CA GLU A 289 5.00 -14.72 -5.88
C GLU A 289 3.70 -14.61 -5.09
N SER A 290 3.57 -13.63 -4.22
CA SER A 290 2.40 -13.47 -3.35
C SER A 290 1.12 -13.12 -4.09
N GLY A 291 1.23 -12.59 -5.31
CA GLY A 291 0.11 -12.10 -6.12
C GLY A 291 -0.47 -10.76 -5.65
N TYR A 292 0.23 -10.07 -4.73
CA TYR A 292 -0.16 -8.72 -4.30
C TYR A 292 0.66 -7.61 -4.97
N ILE A 293 1.60 -7.99 -5.83
CA ILE A 293 2.36 -7.06 -6.67
C ILE A 293 2.72 -7.74 -7.97
N ASP A 294 2.68 -7.01 -9.09
CA ASP A 294 3.18 -7.48 -10.38
C ASP A 294 3.59 -6.31 -11.28
N TRP A 295 4.34 -6.62 -12.34
CA TRP A 295 4.51 -5.78 -13.50
C TRP A 295 3.44 -6.13 -14.54
N GLU A 296 2.43 -5.29 -14.67
CA GLU A 296 1.33 -5.48 -15.62
C GLU A 296 1.57 -4.63 -16.87
N LEU A 297 1.67 -5.30 -18.01
CA LEU A 297 1.87 -4.62 -19.30
C LEU A 297 0.61 -3.88 -19.74
N ALA A 298 0.78 -2.66 -20.25
CA ALA A 298 -0.30 -1.97 -20.91
C ALA A 298 -0.72 -2.73 -22.20
N PRO A 299 -2.02 -2.83 -22.52
CA PRO A 299 -2.51 -3.64 -23.64
C PRO A 299 -1.82 -3.34 -24.98
N ALA A 300 -1.44 -2.08 -25.21
CA ALA A 300 -0.75 -1.66 -26.44
C ALA A 300 0.66 -2.26 -26.58
N TYR A 301 1.29 -2.67 -25.48
CA TYR A 301 2.67 -3.16 -25.43
C TYR A 301 2.78 -4.65 -25.10
N GLU A 302 1.65 -5.31 -24.83
CA GLU A 302 1.62 -6.73 -24.45
C GLU A 302 2.31 -7.62 -25.51
N SER A 303 2.00 -7.42 -26.78
CA SER A 303 2.61 -8.20 -27.87
C SER A 303 4.12 -8.00 -28.00
N GLN A 304 4.64 -6.86 -27.59
CA GLN A 304 6.06 -6.51 -27.68
C GLN A 304 6.86 -7.10 -26.51
N PHE A 305 6.35 -6.99 -25.26
CA PHE A 305 7.15 -7.27 -24.07
C PHE A 305 6.79 -8.56 -23.32
N LYS A 306 5.62 -9.14 -23.57
CA LYS A 306 5.14 -10.31 -22.81
C LYS A 306 6.14 -11.47 -22.75
N ASN A 307 6.71 -11.86 -23.89
CA ASN A 307 7.60 -13.01 -23.94
C ASN A 307 8.90 -12.77 -23.15
N ILE A 308 9.49 -11.58 -23.25
CA ILE A 308 10.72 -11.26 -22.53
C ILE A 308 10.45 -11.14 -21.02
N VAL A 309 9.36 -10.50 -20.62
CA VAL A 309 8.95 -10.39 -19.22
C VAL A 309 8.75 -11.76 -18.60
N GLU A 310 7.97 -12.65 -19.25
CA GLU A 310 7.72 -14.00 -18.73
C GLU A 310 9.00 -14.84 -18.65
N SER A 311 9.91 -14.69 -19.60
CA SER A 311 11.18 -15.43 -19.57
C SER A 311 12.12 -15.03 -18.41
N HIS A 312 11.94 -13.82 -17.84
CA HIS A 312 12.73 -13.31 -16.72
C HIS A 312 12.00 -13.38 -15.37
N ARG A 313 10.72 -13.78 -15.36
CA ARG A 313 9.91 -13.82 -14.13
C ARG A 313 10.54 -14.67 -13.02
N GLN A 314 11.02 -15.86 -13.36
CA GLN A 314 11.65 -16.73 -12.35
C GLN A 314 12.96 -16.15 -11.80
N GLU A 315 13.72 -15.44 -12.64
CA GLU A 315 14.94 -14.73 -12.20
C GLU A 315 14.58 -13.59 -11.25
N ALA A 316 13.57 -12.79 -11.56
CA ALA A 316 13.06 -11.72 -10.71
C ALA A 316 12.69 -12.25 -9.32
N ILE A 317 11.89 -13.34 -9.28
CA ILE A 317 11.50 -14.01 -8.03
C ILE A 317 12.70 -14.48 -7.23
N ASN A 318 13.67 -15.13 -7.88
CA ASN A 318 14.86 -15.66 -7.19
C ASN A 318 15.73 -14.52 -6.61
N LYS A 319 15.91 -13.43 -7.35
CA LYS A 319 16.67 -12.26 -6.88
C LYS A 319 15.95 -11.59 -5.70
N GLU A 320 14.65 -11.40 -5.80
CA GLU A 320 13.84 -10.81 -4.73
C GLU A 320 13.93 -11.62 -3.45
N LYS A 321 13.81 -12.95 -3.53
CA LYS A 321 13.99 -13.85 -2.37
C LYS A 321 15.39 -13.80 -1.76
N GLY A 322 16.39 -13.45 -2.52
CA GLY A 322 17.76 -13.26 -2.01
C GLY A 322 17.94 -11.97 -1.21
N ILE A 323 16.99 -11.03 -1.28
CA ILE A 323 17.00 -9.74 -0.60
C ILE A 323 16.09 -9.76 0.65
N LEU A 324 15.04 -10.57 0.63
CA LEU A 324 14.09 -10.77 1.73
C LEU A 324 14.67 -11.63 2.85
#